data_2eacf93ca65f4a76782ae5e4d4e3a05c
#
_entry.id   2eacf93ca65f4a76782ae5e4d4e3a05c
#
_cell.length_a   1.000
_cell.length_b   1.000
_cell.length_c   1.000
_cell.angle_alpha   90.00
_cell.angle_beta   90.00
_cell.angle_gamma   90.00
#
_symmetry.space_group_name_H-M   'P 1'
#
loop_
_entity.id
_entity.type
_entity.pdbx_description
1 polymer ?
#
loop_
_entity_poly.entity_id
_entity_poly.type
_entity_poly.pdbx_seq_one_letter_code
_entity_poly.pdbx_strand_id
1 'polypeptide(L)'
;MFSFFLLFLLVGFIIHLLIRHFFKKRNFVDAPDGVKKQHKMAVPISGGLSFGLSYCLFVFVCLLIFYFDLNDSLNIQLPLNGYGSNFPFFAFIILLLLSLVLLIICLIDDLVNLPVWVRLFVQISCSVSVSYTHLTLPTKA
;
A
#
# COMPACT_ATOMS: atom_id res chain seq x y z
N MET A 1 10.73 15.20 -9.72
CA MET A 1 10.66 13.82 -9.20
C MET A 1 11.14 13.67 -7.76
N PHE A 2 12.37 14.07 -7.44
CA PHE A 2 12.95 13.90 -6.09
C PHE A 2 12.13 14.59 -4.99
N SER A 3 11.69 15.83 -5.21
CA SER A 3 10.85 16.59 -4.26
C SER A 3 9.48 15.94 -3.99
N PHE A 4 8.85 15.35 -5.00
CA PHE A 4 7.59 14.64 -4.85
C PHE A 4 7.75 13.37 -4.01
N PHE A 5 8.83 12.61 -4.26
CA PHE A 5 9.15 11.44 -3.48
C PHE A 5 9.44 11.78 -2.00
N LEU A 6 10.19 12.85 -1.78
CA LEU A 6 10.54 13.32 -0.43
C LEU A 6 9.29 13.78 0.34
N LEU A 7 8.37 14.48 -0.32
CA LEU A 7 7.08 14.87 0.24
C LEU A 7 6.29 13.63 0.68
N PHE A 8 6.25 12.60 -0.17
CA PHE A 8 5.55 11.35 0.14
C PHE A 8 6.14 10.61 1.34
N LEU A 9 7.46 10.54 1.46
CA LEU A 9 8.13 9.97 2.62
C LEU A 9 7.76 10.72 3.90
N LEU A 10 7.71 12.04 3.83
CA LEU A 10 7.35 12.88 4.97
C LEU A 10 5.89 12.67 5.38
N VAL A 11 4.97 12.63 4.43
CA VAL A 11 3.55 12.35 4.67
C VAL A 11 3.37 10.94 5.26
N GLY A 12 4.03 9.94 4.71
CA GLY A 12 4.01 8.55 5.23
C GLY A 12 4.54 8.48 6.67
N PHE A 13 5.59 9.21 6.97
CA PHE A 13 6.13 9.31 8.33
C PHE A 13 5.13 9.95 9.31
N ILE A 14 4.47 11.03 8.91
CA ILE A 14 3.43 11.68 9.71
C ILE A 14 2.26 10.71 9.95
N ILE A 15 1.78 10.02 8.92
CA ILE A 15 0.73 8.99 9.04
C ILE A 15 1.15 7.91 10.05
N HIS A 16 2.40 7.43 9.97
CA HIS A 16 2.91 6.45 10.91
C HIS A 16 2.88 6.95 12.35
N LEU A 17 3.32 8.18 12.61
CA LEU A 17 3.30 8.77 13.96
C LEU A 17 1.87 8.91 14.50
N LEU A 18 0.93 9.35 13.68
CA LEU A 18 -0.49 9.51 14.06
C LEU A 18 -1.13 8.16 14.40
N ILE A 19 -0.95 7.15 13.55
CA ILE A 19 -1.50 5.82 13.76
C ILE A 19 -0.87 5.19 15.01
N ARG A 20 0.44 5.29 15.16
CA ARG A 20 1.14 4.79 16.36
C ARG A 20 0.61 5.43 17.64
N HIS A 21 0.39 6.75 17.64
CA HIS A 21 -0.18 7.46 18.79
C HIS A 21 -1.59 6.99 19.11
N PHE A 22 -2.44 6.84 18.08
CA PHE A 22 -3.81 6.37 18.22
C PHE A 22 -3.87 4.94 18.77
N PHE A 23 -3.08 4.02 18.24
CA PHE A 23 -3.04 2.62 18.65
C PHE A 23 -2.53 2.48 20.08
N LYS A 24 -1.52 3.27 20.45
CA LYS A 24 -1.02 3.30 21.83
C LYS A 24 -2.10 3.79 22.82
N LYS A 25 -2.88 4.82 22.42
CA LYS A 25 -3.97 5.36 23.25
C LYS A 25 -5.12 4.38 23.42
N ARG A 26 -5.37 3.53 22.43
CA ARG A 26 -6.46 2.53 22.41
C ARG A 26 -6.02 1.16 22.94
N ASN A 27 -4.78 1.01 23.42
CA ASN A 27 -4.21 -0.26 23.88
C ASN A 27 -4.21 -1.38 22.81
N PHE A 28 -4.20 -1.01 21.52
CA PHE A 28 -3.93 -1.96 20.44
C PHE A 28 -2.44 -2.25 20.37
N VAL A 29 -1.98 -3.06 21.32
CA VAL A 29 -0.57 -3.39 21.48
C VAL A 29 -0.39 -4.91 21.48
N ASP A 30 0.67 -5.36 20.87
CA ASP A 30 1.11 -6.74 20.93
C ASP A 30 1.86 -6.97 22.24
N ALA A 31 1.25 -7.72 23.13
CA ALA A 31 1.85 -8.05 24.43
C ALA A 31 2.83 -9.22 24.26
N PRO A 32 3.97 -9.20 24.97
CA PRO A 32 4.90 -10.33 25.01
C PRO A 32 4.23 -11.55 25.66
N ASP A 33 4.27 -12.69 24.97
CA ASP A 33 3.74 -13.98 25.49
C ASP A 33 4.83 -14.88 26.10
N GLY A 34 6.09 -14.45 26.04
CA GLY A 34 7.25 -15.16 26.60
C GLY A 34 7.68 -16.41 25.82
N VAL A 35 6.88 -16.90 24.87
CA VAL A 35 7.16 -18.12 24.09
C VAL A 35 7.61 -17.78 22.67
N LYS A 36 6.81 -17.01 21.93
CA LYS A 36 7.11 -16.60 20.56
C LYS A 36 7.55 -15.16 20.47
N LYS A 37 7.05 -14.30 21.35
CA LYS A 37 7.26 -12.85 21.34
C LYS A 37 8.24 -12.46 22.43
N GLN A 38 9.50 -12.30 22.07
CA GLN A 38 10.62 -12.03 23.00
C GLN A 38 10.81 -10.54 23.33
N HIS A 39 9.88 -9.66 22.96
CA HIS A 39 10.02 -8.25 23.33
C HIS A 39 9.76 -8.06 24.82
N LYS A 40 10.50 -7.14 25.42
CA LYS A 40 10.37 -6.78 26.84
C LYS A 40 9.20 -5.84 27.12
N MET A 41 8.66 -5.16 26.10
CA MET A 41 7.55 -4.20 26.23
C MET A 41 6.50 -4.45 25.17
N ALA A 42 5.23 -4.11 25.46
CA ALA A 42 4.16 -4.13 24.50
C ALA A 42 4.40 -3.13 23.34
N VAL A 43 4.32 -3.61 22.13
CA VAL A 43 4.58 -2.82 20.90
C VAL A 43 3.27 -2.56 20.18
N PRO A 44 2.96 -1.31 19.76
CA PRO A 44 1.73 -1.03 19.01
C PRO A 44 1.75 -1.72 17.64
N ILE A 45 0.64 -2.37 17.29
CA ILE A 45 0.41 -3.06 16.01
C ILE A 45 0.08 -2.02 14.95
N SER A 46 0.98 -1.09 14.68
CA SER A 46 0.72 0.05 13.79
C SER A 46 1.54 0.05 12.51
N GLY A 47 2.58 -0.80 12.43
CA GLY A 47 3.56 -0.76 11.35
C GLY A 47 2.95 -1.10 9.99
N GLY A 48 2.31 -2.26 9.89
CA GLY A 48 1.68 -2.74 8.65
C GLY A 48 0.57 -1.80 8.17
N LEU A 49 -0.30 -1.37 9.10
CA LEU A 49 -1.40 -0.46 8.78
C LEU A 49 -0.90 0.89 8.27
N SER A 50 0.08 1.49 8.93
CA SER A 50 0.61 2.79 8.51
C SER A 50 1.28 2.73 7.15
N PHE A 51 2.04 1.67 6.88
CA PHE A 51 2.66 1.46 5.57
C PHE A 51 1.61 1.24 4.49
N GLY A 52 0.64 0.35 4.73
CA GLY A 52 -0.42 0.07 3.77
C GLY A 52 -1.29 1.29 3.45
N LEU A 53 -1.67 2.09 4.45
CA LEU A 53 -2.40 3.35 4.22
C LEU A 53 -1.58 4.37 3.45
N SER A 54 -0.30 4.52 3.75
CA SER A 54 0.60 5.42 3.01
C SER A 54 0.72 5.00 1.55
N TYR A 55 0.82 3.70 1.29
CA TYR A 55 0.88 3.16 -0.07
C TYR A 55 -0.44 3.38 -0.83
N CYS A 56 -1.60 3.09 -0.21
CA CYS A 56 -2.91 3.35 -0.81
C CYS A 56 -3.10 4.83 -1.14
N LEU A 57 -2.69 5.72 -0.24
CA LEU A 57 -2.72 7.16 -0.47
C LEU A 57 -1.85 7.55 -1.66
N PHE A 58 -0.64 6.98 -1.76
CA PHE A 58 0.26 7.22 -2.89
C PHE A 58 -0.37 6.83 -4.21
N VAL A 59 -0.88 5.60 -4.33
CA VAL A 59 -1.53 5.13 -5.55
C VAL A 59 -2.75 5.99 -5.88
N PHE A 60 -3.54 6.37 -4.89
CA PHE A 60 -4.71 7.23 -5.07
C PHE A 60 -4.34 8.62 -5.60
N VAL A 61 -3.28 9.23 -5.05
CA VAL A 61 -2.79 10.54 -5.55
C VAL A 61 -2.27 10.43 -6.97
N CYS A 62 -1.53 9.36 -7.31
CA CYS A 62 -1.09 9.12 -8.68
C CYS A 62 -2.28 8.99 -9.64
N LEU A 63 -3.35 8.30 -9.22
CA LEU A 63 -4.58 8.17 -9.99
C LEU A 63 -5.25 9.54 -10.22
N LEU A 64 -5.32 10.40 -9.20
CA LEU A 64 -5.87 11.75 -9.33
C LEU A 64 -5.04 12.62 -10.27
N ILE A 65 -3.71 12.60 -10.14
CA ILE A 65 -2.79 13.33 -11.01
C ILE A 65 -3.02 12.92 -12.47
N PHE A 66 -3.19 11.64 -12.71
CA PHE A 66 -3.46 11.10 -14.02
C PHE A 66 -4.87 11.47 -14.53
N TYR A 67 -5.89 11.35 -13.68
CA TYR A 67 -7.27 11.66 -14.05
C TYR A 67 -7.48 13.13 -14.43
N PHE A 68 -6.85 14.04 -13.72
CA PHE A 68 -6.94 15.48 -13.99
C PHE A 68 -5.90 16.01 -14.97
N ASP A 69 -5.09 15.12 -15.57
CA ASP A 69 -4.01 15.47 -16.51
C ASP A 69 -3.05 16.55 -15.96
N LEU A 70 -2.79 16.47 -14.66
CA LEU A 70 -1.93 17.42 -13.93
C LEU A 70 -0.43 17.16 -14.13
N ASN A 71 -0.07 16.18 -14.94
CA ASN A 71 1.33 15.79 -15.17
C ASN A 71 2.19 16.97 -15.65
N ASP A 72 1.68 17.73 -16.63
CA ASP A 72 2.40 18.87 -17.19
C ASP A 72 2.46 20.04 -16.21
N SER A 73 1.37 20.31 -15.51
CA SER A 73 1.28 21.40 -14.52
C SER A 73 2.21 21.21 -13.33
N LEU A 74 2.40 19.96 -12.89
CA LEU A 74 3.24 19.60 -11.75
C LEU A 74 4.67 19.23 -12.14
N ASN A 75 4.97 19.23 -13.45
CA ASN A 75 6.25 18.78 -14.00
C ASN A 75 6.68 17.37 -13.49
N ILE A 76 5.68 16.49 -13.33
CA ILE A 76 5.85 15.12 -12.87
C ILE A 76 5.88 14.21 -14.09
N GLN A 77 7.06 13.76 -14.46
CA GLN A 77 7.21 12.73 -15.48
C GLN A 77 6.94 11.36 -14.83
N LEU A 78 5.70 10.88 -14.91
CA LEU A 78 5.43 9.49 -14.61
C LEU A 78 5.99 8.63 -15.77
N PRO A 79 6.68 7.51 -15.51
CA PRO A 79 7.33 6.69 -16.55
C PRO A 79 6.32 5.90 -17.38
N LEU A 80 5.21 6.53 -17.76
CA LEU A 80 4.05 5.91 -18.40
C LEU A 80 3.82 6.41 -19.85
N ASN A 81 4.70 7.27 -20.34
CA ASN A 81 4.56 7.94 -21.64
C ASN A 81 4.59 6.99 -22.87
N GLY A 82 4.71 5.68 -22.69
CA GLY A 82 4.69 4.68 -23.77
C GLY A 82 3.39 3.89 -23.89
N TYR A 83 2.46 4.08 -22.99
CA TYR A 83 1.20 3.32 -22.95
C TYR A 83 0.05 4.19 -23.46
N GLY A 84 -0.88 3.59 -24.22
CA GLY A 84 -2.07 4.31 -24.74
C GLY A 84 -2.86 5.00 -23.62
N SER A 85 -3.54 6.08 -23.93
CA SER A 85 -4.12 7.05 -23.00
C SER A 85 -5.00 6.49 -21.86
N ASN A 86 -5.62 5.32 -22.04
CA ASN A 86 -6.50 4.73 -21.02
C ASN A 86 -5.84 3.67 -20.15
N PHE A 87 -4.68 3.17 -20.54
CA PHE A 87 -4.04 2.05 -19.86
C PHE A 87 -3.54 2.38 -18.44
N PRO A 88 -2.83 3.47 -18.21
CA PRO A 88 -2.33 3.77 -16.87
C PRO A 88 -3.45 3.99 -15.85
N PHE A 89 -4.59 4.53 -16.28
CA PHE A 89 -5.74 4.73 -15.38
C PHE A 89 -6.30 3.41 -14.84
N PHE A 90 -6.53 2.42 -15.69
CA PHE A 90 -6.98 1.10 -15.27
C PHE A 90 -5.94 0.38 -14.41
N ALA A 91 -4.65 0.52 -14.73
CA ALA A 91 -3.58 -0.06 -13.94
C ALA A 91 -3.54 0.51 -12.51
N PHE A 92 -3.70 1.82 -12.35
CA PHE A 92 -3.78 2.46 -11.03
C PHE A 92 -5.01 2.04 -10.24
N ILE A 93 -6.17 1.87 -10.88
CA ILE A 93 -7.38 1.35 -10.21
C ILE A 93 -7.15 -0.07 -9.71
N ILE A 94 -6.59 -0.95 -10.54
CA ILE A 94 -6.32 -2.34 -10.16
C ILE A 94 -5.30 -2.38 -9.01
N LEU A 95 -4.23 -1.60 -9.08
CA LEU A 95 -3.24 -1.50 -8.01
C LEU A 95 -3.86 -0.99 -6.71
N LEU A 96 -4.75 0.00 -6.77
CA LEU A 96 -5.44 0.51 -5.60
C LEU A 96 -6.35 -0.54 -4.98
N LEU A 97 -7.15 -1.24 -5.78
CA LEU A 97 -8.04 -2.31 -5.31
C LEU A 97 -7.25 -3.46 -4.67
N LEU A 98 -6.19 -3.93 -5.31
CA LEU A 98 -5.35 -5.00 -4.78
C LEU A 98 -4.63 -4.57 -3.50
N SER A 99 -4.15 -3.33 -3.41
CA SER A 99 -3.52 -2.81 -2.19
C SER A 99 -4.51 -2.69 -1.04
N LEU A 100 -5.77 -2.31 -1.30
CA LEU A 100 -6.83 -2.30 -0.30
C LEU A 100 -7.16 -3.71 0.21
N VAL A 101 -7.25 -4.69 -0.68
CA VAL A 101 -7.47 -6.10 -0.31
C VAL A 101 -6.35 -6.59 0.60
N LEU A 102 -5.09 -6.37 0.22
CA LEU A 102 -3.94 -6.75 1.03
C LEU A 102 -3.93 -6.06 2.39
N LEU A 103 -4.27 -4.77 2.44
CA LEU A 103 -4.35 -4.01 3.68
C LEU A 103 -5.43 -4.57 4.61
N ILE A 104 -6.62 -4.86 4.09
CA ILE A 104 -7.72 -5.44 4.87
C ILE A 104 -7.32 -6.81 5.46
N ILE A 105 -6.69 -7.67 4.65
CA ILE A 105 -6.26 -8.98 5.11
C ILE A 105 -5.16 -8.88 6.16
N CYS A 106 -4.22 -7.93 5.98
CA CYS A 106 -3.19 -7.68 6.96
C CYS A 106 -3.79 -7.20 8.29
N LEU A 107 -4.82 -6.35 8.27
CA LEU A 107 -5.55 -5.93 9.47
C LEU A 107 -6.28 -7.09 10.16
N ILE A 108 -6.95 -7.93 9.37
CA ILE A 108 -7.65 -9.12 9.90
C ILE A 108 -6.63 -10.08 10.53
N ASP A 109 -5.48 -10.27 9.89
CA ASP A 109 -4.40 -11.11 10.43
C ASP A 109 -3.88 -10.59 11.77
N ASP A 110 -3.68 -9.30 11.89
CA ASP A 110 -3.23 -8.66 13.14
C ASP A 110 -4.26 -8.80 14.28
N LEU A 111 -5.56 -8.88 13.95
CA LEU A 111 -6.64 -9.01 14.93
C LEU A 111 -6.97 -10.46 15.30
N VAL A 112 -6.95 -11.38 14.33
CA VAL A 112 -7.50 -12.75 14.48
C VAL A 112 -6.41 -13.83 14.41
N ASN A 113 -5.16 -13.48 14.06
CA ASN A 113 -4.05 -14.41 13.81
C ASN A 113 -4.44 -15.48 12.77
N LEU A 114 -4.57 -15.06 11.51
CA LEU A 114 -4.92 -15.94 10.41
C LEU A 114 -3.88 -17.06 10.21
N PRO A 115 -4.31 -18.25 9.77
CA PRO A 115 -3.39 -19.32 9.43
C PRO A 115 -2.49 -18.91 8.26
N VAL A 116 -1.23 -19.34 8.30
CA VAL A 116 -0.19 -18.96 7.33
C VAL A 116 -0.61 -19.22 5.88
N TRP A 117 -1.32 -20.31 5.63
CA TRP A 117 -1.78 -20.70 4.29
C TRP A 117 -2.76 -19.67 3.67
N VAL A 118 -3.66 -19.09 4.46
CA VAL A 118 -4.61 -18.07 3.99
C VAL A 118 -3.87 -16.82 3.56
N ARG A 119 -2.91 -16.33 4.37
CA ARG A 119 -2.09 -15.19 4.04
C ARG A 119 -1.32 -15.41 2.75
N LEU A 120 -0.65 -16.55 2.64
CA LEU A 120 0.18 -16.90 1.50
C LEU A 120 -0.64 -17.03 0.22
N PHE A 121 -1.82 -17.66 0.31
CA PHE A 121 -2.74 -17.79 -0.83
C PHE A 121 -3.18 -16.43 -1.37
N VAL A 122 -3.56 -15.49 -0.49
CA VAL A 122 -4.00 -14.17 -0.92
C VAL A 122 -2.85 -13.37 -1.53
N GLN A 123 -1.66 -13.42 -0.92
CA GLN A 123 -0.48 -12.72 -1.44
C GLN A 123 -0.11 -13.23 -2.84
N ILE A 124 -0.11 -14.55 -3.05
CA ILE A 124 0.15 -15.16 -4.36
C ILE A 124 -0.93 -14.75 -5.37
N SER A 125 -2.22 -14.81 -4.98
CA SER A 125 -3.32 -14.43 -5.86
C SER A 125 -3.23 -12.98 -6.30
N CYS A 126 -2.93 -12.06 -5.39
CA CYS A 126 -2.72 -10.65 -5.71
C CYS A 126 -1.50 -10.47 -6.64
N SER A 127 -0.39 -11.16 -6.38
CA SER A 127 0.81 -11.08 -7.21
C SER A 127 0.56 -11.58 -8.64
N VAL A 128 -0.15 -12.71 -8.79
CA VAL A 128 -0.54 -13.26 -10.10
C VAL A 128 -1.47 -12.29 -10.84
N SER A 129 -2.42 -11.67 -10.14
CA SER A 129 -3.33 -10.69 -10.75
C SER A 129 -2.58 -9.47 -11.30
N VAL A 130 -1.61 -8.94 -10.55
CA VAL A 130 -0.75 -7.85 -11.03
C VAL A 130 0.08 -8.28 -12.23
N SER A 131 0.71 -9.46 -12.16
CA SER A 131 1.52 -9.99 -13.26
C SER A 131 0.71 -10.18 -14.52
N TYR A 132 -0.52 -10.70 -14.39
CA TYR A 132 -1.42 -10.88 -15.53
C TYR A 132 -1.75 -9.55 -16.21
N THR A 133 -2.07 -8.51 -15.45
CA THR A 133 -2.34 -7.18 -15.99
C THR A 133 -1.13 -6.56 -16.69
N HIS A 134 0.08 -6.88 -16.26
CA HIS A 134 1.31 -6.42 -16.92
C HIS A 134 1.65 -7.22 -18.18
N LEU A 135 1.32 -8.53 -18.23
CA LEU A 135 1.65 -9.40 -19.38
C LEU A 135 0.62 -9.30 -20.53
N THR A 136 -0.64 -8.96 -20.24
CA THR A 136 -1.70 -8.83 -21.25
C THR A 136 -1.73 -7.49 -21.95
N LEU A 137 -0.68 -6.66 -21.76
CA LEU A 137 -0.49 -5.47 -22.54
C LEU A 137 -0.31 -5.83 -24.01
N PRO A 138 -1.09 -5.23 -24.93
CA PRO A 138 -0.81 -5.36 -26.34
C PRO A 138 0.58 -4.76 -26.60
N THR A 139 1.58 -5.61 -26.78
CA THR A 139 2.78 -5.23 -27.48
C THR A 139 2.30 -4.75 -28.84
N LYS A 140 2.31 -3.43 -29.06
CA LYS A 140 2.14 -2.89 -30.41
C LYS A 140 3.25 -3.52 -31.27
N ALA A 141 2.84 -4.49 -32.08
CA ALA A 141 3.62 -4.91 -33.23
C ALA A 141 3.68 -3.73 -34.21
#